data_978005a5db672fc308c790e11d915626
#
_entry.id   978005a5db672fc308c790e11d915626
#
_cell.length_a   1.000
_cell.length_b   1.000
_cell.length_c   1.000
_cell.angle_alpha   90.00
_cell.angle_beta   90.00
_cell.angle_gamma   90.00
#
_symmetry.space_group_name_H-M   'P 1'
#
loop_
_entity.id
_entity.type
_entity.pdbx_description
1 polymer ?
#
loop_
_entity_poly.entity_id
_entity_poly.type
_entity_poly.pdbx_seq_one_letter_code
_entity_poly.pdbx_strand_id
1 'polypeptide(L)'
;MPSTLSKDQRSILEKITLKARDAAEVAARAALDNLAVHEERPRAHLNDDQRRLRNRLRARGRALGDRLDPGGTQSIDQLAEAAAYQHWHLLLFTRVLADNHLLHTGAEHGRVPVTLEDCDELAAELGARDGFELACRFAAETLPGIFRPDDPALDLRLAPNHEVQLRRLLDELPAEIFRTDDALGWTYQFWQAKRKDEVNKSGVKIGARELPAVTQLFTEDYMVEFLLHNALGAWWAAKESGRPGPSHNTEAKARLAASLPPKDGLPGIDWTYLRFVKEPGHLAGPGHPAPEKEPGHLA
;
A
#
# COMPACT_ATOMS: atom_id res chain seq x y z
N MET A 1 -1.73 -5.50 20.63
CA MET A 1 -1.67 -6.49 19.54
C MET A 1 -1.97 -5.75 18.27
N PRO A 2 -1.27 -6.02 17.15
CA PRO A 2 -1.63 -5.44 15.88
C PRO A 2 -3.10 -5.75 15.59
N SER A 3 -3.86 -4.74 15.21
CA SER A 3 -5.26 -4.91 14.89
C SER A 3 -5.40 -5.07 13.37
N THR A 4 -5.94 -6.20 12.94
CA THR A 4 -6.22 -6.46 11.54
C THR A 4 -7.71 -6.23 11.24
N LEU A 5 -8.02 -5.91 10.00
CA LEU A 5 -9.40 -5.71 9.55
C LEU A 5 -10.24 -6.98 9.72
N SER A 6 -11.41 -6.84 10.31
CA SER A 6 -12.43 -7.87 10.30
C SER A 6 -12.96 -8.09 8.87
N LYS A 7 -13.68 -9.20 8.65
CA LYS A 7 -14.30 -9.49 7.35
C LYS A 7 -15.26 -8.40 6.90
N ASP A 8 -16.05 -7.85 7.83
CA ASP A 8 -17.02 -6.80 7.53
C ASP A 8 -16.31 -5.49 7.18
N GLN A 9 -15.28 -5.12 7.94
CA GLN A 9 -14.46 -3.95 7.64
C GLN A 9 -13.76 -4.06 6.27
N ARG A 10 -13.22 -5.24 5.92
CA ARG A 10 -12.65 -5.49 4.58
C ARG A 10 -13.70 -5.29 3.48
N SER A 11 -14.92 -5.79 3.68
CA SER A 11 -16.00 -5.63 2.70
C SER A 11 -16.41 -4.17 2.51
N ILE A 12 -16.47 -3.38 3.60
CA ILE A 12 -16.72 -1.94 3.54
C ILE A 12 -15.59 -1.24 2.80
N LEU A 13 -14.34 -1.51 3.16
CA LEU A 13 -13.16 -0.92 2.55
C LEU A 13 -13.07 -1.23 1.05
N GLU A 14 -13.33 -2.49 0.65
CA GLU A 14 -13.40 -2.90 -0.76
C GLU A 14 -14.42 -2.10 -1.53
N LYS A 15 -15.66 -2.06 -1.05
CA LYS A 15 -16.76 -1.35 -1.71
C LYS A 15 -16.45 0.14 -1.89
N ILE A 16 -15.91 0.78 -0.86
CA ILE A 16 -15.59 2.22 -0.93
C ILE A 16 -14.39 2.46 -1.82
N THR A 17 -13.34 1.62 -1.76
CA THR A 17 -12.16 1.75 -2.62
C THR A 17 -12.51 1.62 -4.09
N LEU A 18 -13.38 0.68 -4.48
CA LEU A 18 -13.83 0.53 -5.86
C LEU A 18 -14.62 1.75 -6.34
N LYS A 19 -15.55 2.29 -5.53
CA LYS A 19 -16.27 3.52 -5.84
C LYS A 19 -15.33 4.72 -5.96
N ALA A 20 -14.36 4.83 -5.05
CA ALA A 20 -13.39 5.92 -5.05
C ALA A 20 -12.50 5.86 -6.29
N ARG A 21 -12.09 4.67 -6.73
CA ARG A 21 -11.36 4.49 -7.97
C ARG A 21 -12.13 5.03 -9.17
N ASP A 22 -13.38 4.60 -9.34
CA ASP A 22 -14.21 5.05 -10.47
C ASP A 22 -14.42 6.58 -10.43
N ALA A 23 -14.69 7.15 -9.26
CA ALA A 23 -14.85 8.59 -9.08
C ALA A 23 -13.56 9.37 -9.36
N ALA A 24 -12.42 8.87 -8.90
CA ALA A 24 -11.11 9.49 -9.11
C ALA A 24 -10.67 9.43 -10.59
N GLU A 25 -10.93 8.31 -11.29
CA GLU A 25 -10.65 8.19 -12.71
C GLU A 25 -11.48 9.20 -13.54
N VAL A 26 -12.76 9.37 -13.23
CA VAL A 26 -13.62 10.38 -13.85
C VAL A 26 -13.10 11.78 -13.57
N ALA A 27 -12.75 12.08 -12.33
CA ALA A 27 -12.21 13.38 -11.92
C ALA A 27 -10.88 13.71 -12.61
N ALA A 28 -9.96 12.76 -12.65
CA ALA A 28 -8.66 12.93 -13.30
C ALA A 28 -8.82 13.15 -14.82
N ARG A 29 -9.65 12.37 -15.49
CA ARG A 29 -9.93 12.56 -16.92
C ARG A 29 -10.52 13.94 -17.22
N ALA A 30 -11.49 14.38 -16.44
CA ALA A 30 -12.09 15.71 -16.61
C ALA A 30 -11.05 16.84 -16.40
N ALA A 31 -10.18 16.70 -15.41
CA ALA A 31 -9.12 17.68 -15.15
C ALA A 31 -8.06 17.70 -16.27
N LEU A 32 -7.66 16.54 -16.77
CA LEU A 32 -6.73 16.42 -17.91
C LEU A 32 -7.34 16.98 -19.20
N ASP A 33 -8.64 16.78 -19.41
CA ASP A 33 -9.36 17.33 -20.54
C ASP A 33 -9.45 18.86 -20.48
N ASN A 34 -9.72 19.42 -19.31
CA ASN A 34 -9.75 20.88 -19.11
C ASN A 34 -8.40 21.53 -19.44
N LEU A 35 -7.29 20.84 -19.17
CA LEU A 35 -5.94 21.27 -19.55
C LEU A 35 -5.58 20.94 -20.99
N ALA A 36 -6.49 20.30 -21.75
CA ALA A 36 -6.26 19.86 -23.12
C ALA A 36 -5.00 18.96 -23.27
N VAL A 37 -4.76 18.08 -22.30
CA VAL A 37 -3.56 17.22 -22.29
C VAL A 37 -3.55 16.26 -23.48
N HIS A 38 -4.72 15.82 -23.94
CA HIS A 38 -4.87 14.95 -25.10
C HIS A 38 -4.72 15.68 -26.46
N GLU A 39 -4.92 17.00 -26.50
CA GLU A 39 -4.87 17.80 -27.73
C GLU A 39 -3.43 18.09 -28.19
N GLU A 40 -3.23 18.30 -29.48
CA GLU A 40 -1.94 18.73 -30.03
C GLU A 40 -1.53 20.09 -29.46
N ARG A 41 -2.45 21.05 -29.48
CA ARG A 41 -2.21 22.43 -29.07
C ARG A 41 -2.92 22.78 -27.77
N PRO A 42 -2.32 23.64 -26.94
CA PRO A 42 -3.01 24.16 -25.76
C PRO A 42 -4.19 25.04 -26.15
N ARG A 43 -5.27 24.97 -25.40
CA ARG A 43 -6.43 25.87 -25.59
C ARG A 43 -6.04 27.30 -25.26
N ALA A 44 -6.65 28.26 -25.94
CA ALA A 44 -6.30 29.67 -25.86
C ALA A 44 -6.46 30.27 -24.44
N HIS A 45 -7.40 29.80 -23.67
CA HIS A 45 -7.69 30.31 -22.32
C HIS A 45 -6.70 29.86 -21.25
N LEU A 46 -5.81 28.89 -21.55
CA LEU A 46 -4.81 28.43 -20.57
C LEU A 46 -3.74 29.49 -20.37
N ASN A 47 -3.48 29.81 -19.10
CA ASN A 47 -2.36 30.67 -18.71
C ASN A 47 -1.01 29.91 -18.81
N ASP A 48 0.09 30.63 -18.59
CA ASP A 48 1.42 30.06 -18.77
C ASP A 48 1.74 28.93 -17.78
N ASP A 49 1.26 29.01 -16.54
CA ASP A 49 1.44 27.94 -15.54
C ASP A 49 0.68 26.68 -15.94
N GLN A 50 -0.56 26.84 -16.40
CA GLN A 50 -1.37 25.74 -16.91
C GLN A 50 -0.76 25.11 -18.16
N ARG A 51 -0.16 25.90 -19.04
CA ARG A 51 0.58 25.39 -20.21
C ARG A 51 1.84 24.62 -19.80
N ARG A 52 2.58 25.11 -18.80
CA ARG A 52 3.74 24.39 -18.27
C ARG A 52 3.31 23.07 -17.63
N LEU A 53 2.28 23.07 -16.79
CA LEU A 53 1.75 21.85 -16.18
C LEU A 53 1.27 20.85 -17.24
N ARG A 54 0.50 21.31 -18.22
CA ARG A 54 0.07 20.49 -19.36
C ARG A 54 1.23 19.78 -20.05
N ASN A 55 2.32 20.49 -20.32
CA ASN A 55 3.49 19.90 -20.98
C ASN A 55 4.19 18.84 -20.11
N ARG A 56 4.30 19.09 -18.81
CA ARG A 56 4.80 18.10 -17.84
C ARG A 56 3.92 16.86 -17.79
N LEU A 57 2.59 17.04 -17.76
CA LEU A 57 1.62 15.96 -17.77
C LEU A 57 1.67 15.14 -19.06
N ARG A 58 1.78 15.78 -20.23
CA ARG A 58 2.00 15.08 -21.50
C ARG A 58 3.27 14.24 -21.50
N ALA A 59 4.38 14.78 -21.01
CA ALA A 59 5.62 14.03 -20.87
C ALA A 59 5.46 12.84 -19.90
N ARG A 60 4.79 13.07 -18.78
CA ARG A 60 4.50 12.03 -17.80
C ARG A 60 3.63 10.90 -18.38
N GLY A 61 2.55 11.24 -19.11
CA GLY A 61 1.70 10.26 -19.77
C GLY A 61 2.47 9.37 -20.74
N ARG A 62 3.34 9.96 -21.58
CA ARG A 62 4.22 9.17 -22.47
C ARG A 62 5.16 8.25 -21.71
N ALA A 63 5.73 8.73 -20.62
CA ALA A 63 6.58 7.89 -19.74
C ALA A 63 5.80 6.71 -19.12
N LEU A 64 4.51 6.90 -18.85
CA LEU A 64 3.60 5.84 -18.39
C LEU A 64 3.13 4.92 -19.53
N GLY A 65 3.30 5.34 -20.79
CA GLY A 65 2.99 4.57 -21.98
C GLY A 65 1.76 5.04 -22.76
N ASP A 66 1.26 6.24 -22.49
CA ASP A 66 0.28 6.90 -23.35
C ASP A 66 0.87 7.17 -24.73
N ARG A 67 0.11 6.83 -25.77
CA ARG A 67 0.56 6.96 -27.16
C ARG A 67 0.42 8.40 -27.65
N LEU A 68 1.44 8.86 -28.36
CA LEU A 68 1.40 10.10 -29.13
C LEU A 68 1.22 9.76 -30.61
N ASP A 69 0.15 10.24 -31.20
CA ASP A 69 -0.14 10.04 -32.61
C ASP A 69 0.66 11.02 -33.49
N PRO A 70 0.90 10.69 -34.77
CA PRO A 70 1.60 11.58 -35.70
C PRO A 70 0.97 12.97 -35.85
N GLY A 71 -0.36 13.09 -35.64
CA GLY A 71 -1.10 14.36 -35.63
C GLY A 71 -0.97 15.15 -34.34
N GLY A 72 -0.15 14.71 -33.38
CA GLY A 72 0.11 15.43 -32.13
C GLY A 72 -0.91 15.20 -31.02
N THR A 73 -2.00 14.45 -31.25
CA THR A 73 -2.92 14.00 -30.20
C THR A 73 -2.27 12.91 -29.35
N GLN A 74 -2.63 12.86 -28.08
CA GLN A 74 -2.05 11.90 -27.13
C GLN A 74 -3.15 11.21 -26.34
N SER A 75 -3.06 9.87 -26.18
CA SER A 75 -3.91 9.19 -25.19
C SER A 75 -3.57 9.66 -23.77
N ILE A 76 -4.54 9.57 -22.88
CA ILE A 76 -4.40 9.99 -21.48
C ILE A 76 -4.79 8.89 -20.50
N ASP A 77 -4.92 7.65 -20.97
CA ASP A 77 -5.47 6.57 -20.15
C ASP A 77 -4.58 6.19 -18.99
N GLN A 78 -3.29 5.98 -19.27
CA GLN A 78 -2.32 5.64 -18.23
C GLN A 78 -2.09 6.79 -17.25
N LEU A 79 -2.07 8.03 -17.79
CA LEU A 79 -1.93 9.22 -16.96
C LEU A 79 -3.15 9.43 -16.05
N ALA A 80 -4.36 9.20 -16.57
CA ALA A 80 -5.59 9.35 -15.77
C ALA A 80 -5.65 8.31 -14.64
N GLU A 81 -5.32 7.05 -14.92
CA GLU A 81 -5.23 6.01 -13.89
C GLU A 81 -4.19 6.38 -12.82
N ALA A 82 -3.01 6.85 -13.23
CA ALA A 82 -1.95 7.23 -12.31
C ALA A 82 -2.34 8.45 -11.46
N ALA A 83 -2.94 9.48 -12.08
CA ALA A 83 -3.41 10.66 -11.36
C ALA A 83 -4.53 10.32 -10.37
N ALA A 84 -5.50 9.49 -10.80
CA ALA A 84 -6.58 9.03 -9.94
C ALA A 84 -6.05 8.31 -8.69
N TYR A 85 -5.08 7.40 -8.89
CA TYR A 85 -4.44 6.71 -7.78
C TYR A 85 -3.71 7.67 -6.84
N GLN A 86 -2.93 8.61 -7.37
CA GLN A 86 -2.16 9.57 -6.57
C GLN A 86 -3.08 10.42 -5.69
N HIS A 87 -4.17 10.93 -6.23
CA HIS A 87 -5.14 11.72 -5.46
C HIS A 87 -5.82 10.91 -4.36
N TRP A 88 -6.32 9.72 -4.69
CA TRP A 88 -6.93 8.85 -3.68
C TRP A 88 -5.94 8.41 -2.61
N HIS A 89 -4.75 8.00 -3.03
CA HIS A 89 -3.69 7.59 -2.11
C HIS A 89 -3.31 8.70 -1.14
N LEU A 90 -3.16 9.94 -1.64
CA LEU A 90 -2.85 11.09 -0.78
C LEU A 90 -3.94 11.30 0.27
N LEU A 91 -5.21 11.31 -0.12
CA LEU A 91 -6.35 11.49 0.79
C LEU A 91 -6.41 10.38 1.87
N LEU A 92 -6.37 9.13 1.43
CA LEU A 92 -6.46 7.98 2.34
C LEU A 92 -5.29 7.92 3.32
N PHE A 93 -4.06 8.09 2.81
CA PHE A 93 -2.86 7.97 3.63
C PHE A 93 -2.75 9.13 4.62
N THR A 94 -3.13 10.34 4.22
CA THR A 94 -3.22 11.49 5.14
C THR A 94 -4.17 11.19 6.29
N ARG A 95 -5.33 10.58 6.00
CA ARG A 95 -6.28 10.16 7.04
C ARG A 95 -5.67 9.11 7.96
N VAL A 96 -4.97 8.12 7.42
CA VAL A 96 -4.26 7.11 8.24
C VAL A 96 -3.22 7.78 9.14
N LEU A 97 -2.43 8.72 8.64
CA LEU A 97 -1.45 9.43 9.47
C LEU A 97 -2.13 10.23 10.59
N ALA A 98 -3.21 10.94 10.29
CA ALA A 98 -3.94 11.73 11.27
C ALA A 98 -4.57 10.85 12.37
N ASP A 99 -5.29 9.79 11.98
CA ASP A 99 -5.99 8.90 12.94
C ASP A 99 -5.03 8.07 13.81
N ASN A 100 -3.77 7.93 13.38
CA ASN A 100 -2.71 7.26 14.16
C ASN A 100 -1.74 8.23 14.86
N HIS A 101 -2.04 9.54 14.89
CA HIS A 101 -1.18 10.57 15.49
C HIS A 101 0.23 10.64 14.90
N LEU A 102 0.36 10.31 13.61
CA LEU A 102 1.62 10.32 12.86
C LEU A 102 1.74 11.51 11.92
N LEU A 103 0.72 12.37 11.84
CA LEU A 103 0.76 13.59 11.06
C LEU A 103 1.56 14.65 11.80
N HIS A 104 2.51 15.31 11.12
CA HIS A 104 3.35 16.34 11.68
C HIS A 104 3.39 17.56 10.75
N THR A 105 3.58 18.73 11.31
CA THR A 105 3.89 19.94 10.53
C THR A 105 5.15 19.73 9.68
N GLY A 106 5.29 20.52 8.60
CA GLY A 106 6.49 20.52 7.78
C GLY A 106 7.77 20.86 8.58
N ALA A 107 8.93 20.55 8.01
CA ALA A 107 10.23 20.77 8.67
C ALA A 107 10.46 22.26 9.04
N GLU A 108 9.92 23.18 8.26
CA GLU A 108 9.97 24.64 8.50
C GLU A 108 9.16 25.06 9.74
N HIS A 109 8.19 24.26 10.16
CA HIS A 109 7.34 24.49 11.34
C HIS A 109 7.72 23.61 12.54
N GLY A 110 8.90 22.95 12.51
CA GLY A 110 9.49 22.23 13.64
C GLY A 110 9.05 20.78 13.80
N ARG A 111 8.30 20.20 12.87
CA ARG A 111 7.79 18.79 12.91
C ARG A 111 7.03 18.48 14.20
N VAL A 112 6.07 19.33 14.51
CA VAL A 112 5.18 19.13 15.66
C VAL A 112 4.02 18.21 15.24
N PRO A 113 3.61 17.24 16.07
CA PRO A 113 2.40 16.46 15.82
C PRO A 113 1.18 17.37 15.72
N VAL A 114 0.31 17.11 14.74
CA VAL A 114 -0.92 17.88 14.51
C VAL A 114 -2.09 16.95 14.24
N THR A 115 -3.29 17.40 14.61
CA THR A 115 -4.57 16.80 14.30
C THR A 115 -5.18 17.42 13.03
N LEU A 116 -6.29 16.88 12.54
CA LEU A 116 -7.04 17.52 11.46
C LEU A 116 -7.67 18.84 11.92
N GLU A 117 -8.09 18.92 13.18
CA GLU A 117 -8.61 20.14 13.81
C GLU A 117 -7.55 21.25 13.87
N ASP A 118 -6.32 20.90 14.26
CA ASP A 118 -5.20 21.85 14.23
C ASP A 118 -4.93 22.33 12.79
N CYS A 119 -5.05 21.45 11.81
CA CYS A 119 -4.90 21.83 10.41
C CYS A 119 -6.02 22.75 9.94
N ASP A 120 -7.27 22.58 10.41
CA ASP A 120 -8.38 23.48 10.09
C ASP A 120 -8.11 24.90 10.64
N GLU A 121 -7.59 25.01 11.87
CA GLU A 121 -7.23 26.29 12.48
C GLU A 121 -6.07 26.99 11.76
N LEU A 122 -5.07 26.23 11.32
CA LEU A 122 -3.86 26.74 10.67
C LEU A 122 -4.02 27.01 9.17
N ALA A 123 -5.06 26.47 8.52
CA ALA A 123 -5.21 26.48 7.08
C ALA A 123 -5.12 27.87 6.46
N ALA A 124 -5.85 28.84 7.02
CA ALA A 124 -5.88 30.22 6.51
C ALA A 124 -4.52 30.93 6.65
N GLU A 125 -3.84 30.72 7.78
CA GLU A 125 -2.53 31.31 8.05
C GLU A 125 -1.45 30.78 7.11
N LEU A 126 -1.50 29.45 6.84
CA LEU A 126 -0.54 28.77 5.98
C LEU A 126 -0.94 28.72 4.50
N GLY A 127 -1.98 29.49 4.12
CA GLY A 127 -2.41 29.66 2.73
C GLY A 127 -2.97 28.40 2.09
N ALA A 128 -3.57 27.50 2.87
CA ALA A 128 -4.34 26.37 2.39
C ALA A 128 -5.83 26.73 2.25
N ARG A 129 -6.55 26.06 1.36
CA ARG A 129 -8.00 26.28 1.16
C ARG A 129 -8.83 25.78 2.35
N ASP A 130 -8.37 24.72 2.95
CA ASP A 130 -8.99 24.06 4.11
C ASP A 130 -7.95 23.21 4.86
N GLY A 131 -8.31 22.73 6.04
CA GLY A 131 -7.41 21.94 6.89
C GLY A 131 -7.01 20.62 6.28
N PHE A 132 -7.89 19.99 5.50
CA PHE A 132 -7.55 18.73 4.86
C PHE A 132 -6.49 18.90 3.75
N GLU A 133 -6.55 20.00 2.99
CA GLU A 133 -5.47 20.34 2.03
C GLU A 133 -4.15 20.58 2.77
N LEU A 134 -4.20 21.29 3.90
CA LEU A 134 -3.01 21.51 4.74
C LEU A 134 -2.45 20.17 5.27
N ALA A 135 -3.31 19.29 5.77
CA ALA A 135 -2.92 17.97 6.24
C ALA A 135 -2.26 17.14 5.12
N CYS A 136 -2.80 17.18 3.91
CA CYS A 136 -2.19 16.53 2.74
C CYS A 136 -0.81 17.11 2.40
N ARG A 137 -0.62 18.41 2.52
CA ARG A 137 0.67 19.08 2.33
C ARG A 137 1.68 18.59 3.37
N PHE A 138 1.31 18.60 4.65
CA PHE A 138 2.17 18.11 5.73
C PHE A 138 2.52 16.62 5.57
N ALA A 139 1.57 15.79 5.17
CA ALA A 139 1.83 14.37 4.89
C ALA A 139 2.87 14.21 3.76
N ALA A 140 2.73 14.95 2.67
CA ALA A 140 3.65 14.90 1.54
C ALA A 140 5.06 15.39 1.89
N GLU A 141 5.18 16.43 2.72
CA GLU A 141 6.46 16.93 3.21
C GLU A 141 7.13 15.96 4.20
N THR A 142 6.33 15.28 5.04
CA THR A 142 6.84 14.31 6.01
C THR A 142 7.35 13.04 5.34
N LEU A 143 6.67 12.58 4.28
CA LEU A 143 6.96 11.32 3.59
C LEU A 143 7.16 11.52 2.07
N PRO A 144 8.13 12.33 1.63
CA PRO A 144 8.31 12.67 0.20
C PRO A 144 8.61 11.45 -0.68
N GLY A 145 9.20 10.40 -0.12
CA GLY A 145 9.45 9.14 -0.84
C GLY A 145 8.18 8.36 -1.18
N ILE A 146 7.12 8.54 -0.39
CA ILE A 146 5.80 7.92 -0.60
C ILE A 146 4.95 8.77 -1.53
N PHE A 147 4.82 10.07 -1.24
CA PHE A 147 3.90 10.97 -1.94
C PHE A 147 4.47 11.57 -3.22
N ARG A 148 5.79 11.53 -3.41
CA ARG A 148 6.45 11.96 -4.66
C ARG A 148 6.01 13.35 -5.10
N PRO A 149 6.26 14.40 -4.32
CA PRO A 149 5.76 15.76 -4.57
C PRO A 149 6.19 16.33 -5.93
N ASP A 150 7.22 15.77 -6.56
CA ASP A 150 7.68 16.16 -7.89
C ASP A 150 6.82 15.59 -9.04
N ASP A 151 5.91 14.65 -8.78
CA ASP A 151 5.06 14.07 -9.83
C ASP A 151 3.99 15.09 -10.25
N PRO A 152 3.96 15.50 -11.53
CA PRO A 152 3.01 16.51 -12.00
C PRO A 152 1.55 16.07 -11.88
N ALA A 153 1.26 14.80 -11.64
CA ALA A 153 -0.08 14.31 -11.39
C ALA A 153 -0.69 14.90 -10.10
N LEU A 154 0.14 15.24 -9.10
CA LEU A 154 -0.32 15.90 -7.87
C LEU A 154 -0.62 17.38 -8.06
N ASP A 155 -0.02 18.03 -9.06
CA ASP A 155 -0.32 19.42 -9.43
C ASP A 155 -1.65 19.53 -10.22
N LEU A 156 -2.21 18.39 -10.65
CA LEU A 156 -3.48 18.33 -11.36
C LEU A 156 -4.63 18.67 -10.42
N ARG A 157 -5.25 19.82 -10.57
CA ARG A 157 -6.40 20.21 -9.73
C ARG A 157 -7.67 19.54 -10.23
N LEU A 158 -8.31 18.78 -9.39
CA LEU A 158 -9.62 18.22 -9.63
C LEU A 158 -10.71 19.32 -9.50
N ALA A 159 -11.84 19.16 -10.15
CA ALA A 159 -12.95 20.07 -9.96
C ALA A 159 -13.53 19.93 -8.55
N PRO A 160 -14.00 21.03 -7.91
CA PRO A 160 -14.44 21.01 -6.50
C PRO A 160 -15.50 19.96 -6.17
N ASN A 161 -16.43 19.71 -7.09
CA ASN A 161 -17.46 18.68 -6.90
C ASN A 161 -16.87 17.27 -6.83
N HIS A 162 -15.81 16.98 -7.57
CA HIS A 162 -15.10 15.71 -7.54
C HIS A 162 -14.26 15.56 -6.27
N GLU A 163 -13.60 16.63 -5.83
CA GLU A 163 -12.87 16.61 -4.55
C GLU A 163 -13.81 16.33 -3.37
N VAL A 164 -14.97 17.01 -3.32
CA VAL A 164 -16.01 16.79 -2.32
C VAL A 164 -16.52 15.34 -2.37
N GLN A 165 -16.72 14.79 -3.57
CA GLN A 165 -17.15 13.41 -3.72
C GLN A 165 -16.13 12.41 -3.16
N LEU A 166 -14.84 12.60 -3.45
CA LEU A 166 -13.78 11.72 -2.94
C LEU A 166 -13.66 11.82 -1.42
N ARG A 167 -13.75 13.02 -0.85
CA ARG A 167 -13.74 13.21 0.62
C ARG A 167 -14.93 12.53 1.29
N ARG A 168 -16.14 12.64 0.72
CA ARG A 168 -17.32 11.93 1.23
C ARG A 168 -17.13 10.41 1.25
N LEU A 169 -16.53 9.85 0.19
CA LEU A 169 -16.22 8.42 0.17
C LEU A 169 -15.20 8.03 1.25
N LEU A 170 -14.23 8.90 1.54
CA LEU A 170 -13.29 8.70 2.63
C LEU A 170 -14.00 8.74 4.00
N ASP A 171 -14.94 9.66 4.17
CA ASP A 171 -15.71 9.83 5.41
C ASP A 171 -16.75 8.70 5.63
N GLU A 172 -17.13 7.96 4.57
CA GLU A 172 -17.95 6.74 4.70
C GLU A 172 -17.17 5.59 5.37
N LEU A 173 -15.83 5.66 5.44
CA LEU A 173 -15.01 4.64 6.11
C LEU A 173 -15.00 4.86 7.62
N PRO A 174 -15.35 3.84 8.43
CA PRO A 174 -15.23 3.91 9.88
C PRO A 174 -13.79 4.22 10.33
N ALA A 175 -13.65 5.07 11.34
CA ALA A 175 -12.34 5.51 11.85
C ALA A 175 -11.44 4.34 12.31
N GLU A 176 -12.04 3.26 12.78
CA GLU A 176 -11.35 2.07 13.23
C GLU A 176 -10.56 1.39 12.09
N ILE A 177 -11.01 1.54 10.84
CA ILE A 177 -10.31 0.99 9.67
C ILE A 177 -8.94 1.64 9.52
N PHE A 178 -8.83 2.95 9.71
CA PHE A 178 -7.58 3.68 9.55
C PHE A 178 -6.53 3.35 10.63
N ARG A 179 -6.95 2.74 11.74
CA ARG A 179 -6.09 2.34 12.85
C ARG A 179 -5.62 0.89 12.78
N THR A 180 -6.00 0.16 11.75
CA THR A 180 -5.54 -1.22 11.55
C THR A 180 -4.23 -1.24 10.76
N ASP A 181 -3.37 -2.20 11.06
CA ASP A 181 -2.05 -2.33 10.46
C ASP A 181 -2.09 -2.76 8.99
N ASP A 182 -3.20 -3.36 8.55
CA ASP A 182 -3.37 -3.96 7.22
C ASP A 182 -4.26 -3.13 6.26
N ALA A 183 -4.86 -2.03 6.70
CA ALA A 183 -5.79 -1.24 5.90
C ALA A 183 -5.19 -0.73 4.58
N LEU A 184 -3.96 -0.19 4.61
CA LEU A 184 -3.29 0.32 3.42
C LEU A 184 -3.00 -0.78 2.40
N GLY A 185 -2.57 -1.94 2.88
CA GLY A 185 -2.29 -3.10 2.01
C GLY A 185 -3.55 -3.60 1.30
N TRP A 186 -4.65 -3.76 2.03
CA TRP A 186 -5.95 -4.12 1.47
C TRP A 186 -6.50 -3.08 0.51
N THR A 187 -6.38 -1.79 0.83
CA THR A 187 -6.81 -0.71 -0.08
C THR A 187 -6.08 -0.80 -1.41
N TYR A 188 -4.76 -1.02 -1.40
CA TYR A 188 -4.00 -1.15 -2.64
C TYR A 188 -4.42 -2.39 -3.44
N GLN A 189 -4.64 -3.52 -2.77
CA GLN A 189 -5.14 -4.73 -3.43
C GLN A 189 -6.51 -4.52 -4.07
N PHE A 190 -7.46 -3.87 -3.37
CA PHE A 190 -8.78 -3.58 -3.90
C PHE A 190 -8.73 -2.58 -5.06
N TRP A 191 -7.84 -1.59 -4.97
CA TRP A 191 -7.61 -0.67 -6.08
C TRP A 191 -7.19 -1.40 -7.36
N GLN A 192 -6.34 -2.41 -7.25
CA GLN A 192 -5.85 -3.18 -8.38
C GLN A 192 -6.84 -4.23 -8.91
N ALA A 193 -7.90 -4.54 -8.16
CA ALA A 193 -8.80 -5.64 -8.48
C ALA A 193 -9.45 -5.51 -9.88
N LYS A 194 -9.92 -4.31 -10.24
CA LYS A 194 -10.50 -4.03 -11.56
C LYS A 194 -9.49 -4.28 -12.69
N ARG A 195 -8.27 -3.77 -12.53
CA ARG A 195 -7.21 -3.94 -13.52
C ARG A 195 -6.78 -5.41 -13.64
N LYS A 196 -6.72 -6.12 -12.53
CA LYS A 196 -6.45 -7.56 -12.50
C LYS A 196 -7.50 -8.34 -13.31
N ASP A 197 -8.76 -8.02 -13.12
CA ASP A 197 -9.87 -8.64 -13.85
C ASP A 197 -9.82 -8.36 -15.35
N GLU A 198 -9.53 -7.11 -15.74
CA GLU A 198 -9.37 -6.71 -17.14
C GLU A 198 -8.23 -7.47 -17.79
N VAL A 199 -7.07 -7.54 -17.16
CA VAL A 199 -5.90 -8.25 -17.68
C VAL A 199 -6.20 -9.76 -17.81
N ASN A 200 -6.81 -10.36 -16.80
CA ASN A 200 -7.17 -11.79 -16.83
C ASN A 200 -8.17 -12.13 -17.95
N LYS A 201 -9.11 -11.23 -18.22
CA LYS A 201 -10.12 -11.41 -19.27
C LYS A 201 -9.58 -11.11 -20.68
N SER A 202 -8.56 -10.26 -20.80
CA SER A 202 -8.04 -9.80 -22.10
C SER A 202 -7.28 -10.87 -22.88
N GLY A 203 -6.77 -11.90 -22.22
CA GLY A 203 -5.89 -12.91 -22.82
C GLY A 203 -4.53 -12.37 -23.29
N VAL A 204 -4.20 -11.12 -22.95
CA VAL A 204 -2.92 -10.49 -23.30
C VAL A 204 -1.78 -11.14 -22.52
N LYS A 205 -0.64 -11.33 -23.18
CA LYS A 205 0.56 -11.81 -22.50
C LYS A 205 0.97 -10.82 -21.41
N ILE A 206 1.14 -11.31 -20.18
CA ILE A 206 1.55 -10.49 -19.04
C ILE A 206 2.94 -9.92 -19.30
N GLY A 207 3.01 -8.59 -19.38
CA GLY A 207 4.23 -7.81 -19.52
C GLY A 207 4.49 -6.95 -18.28
N ALA A 208 5.46 -6.05 -18.37
CA ALA A 208 5.85 -5.17 -17.27
C ALA A 208 4.70 -4.28 -16.75
N ARG A 209 3.72 -3.96 -17.60
CA ARG A 209 2.56 -3.12 -17.24
C ARG A 209 1.46 -3.91 -16.51
N GLU A 210 1.26 -5.16 -16.90
CA GLU A 210 0.22 -6.02 -16.37
C GLU A 210 0.69 -6.69 -15.07
N LEU A 211 2.00 -6.90 -14.94
CA LEU A 211 2.60 -7.61 -13.81
C LEU A 211 2.16 -7.07 -12.44
N PRO A 212 2.19 -5.77 -12.16
CA PRO A 212 1.77 -5.25 -10.84
C PRO A 212 0.33 -5.63 -10.49
N ALA A 213 -0.60 -5.55 -11.43
CA ALA A 213 -2.01 -5.85 -11.20
C ALA A 213 -2.27 -7.34 -10.92
N VAL A 214 -1.58 -8.25 -11.63
CA VAL A 214 -1.82 -9.69 -11.51
C VAL A 214 -1.02 -10.35 -10.40
N THR A 215 0.12 -9.77 -10.01
CA THR A 215 0.96 -10.29 -8.92
C THR A 215 0.69 -9.62 -7.59
N GLN A 216 -0.06 -8.51 -7.59
CA GLN A 216 -0.41 -7.83 -6.35
C GLN A 216 -1.30 -8.71 -5.50
N LEU A 217 -0.74 -9.18 -4.42
CA LEU A 217 -1.42 -9.91 -3.37
C LEU A 217 -0.93 -9.35 -2.04
N PHE A 218 -1.85 -8.81 -1.27
CA PHE A 218 -1.53 -8.41 0.09
C PHE A 218 -1.30 -9.67 0.92
N THR A 219 -0.14 -9.74 1.56
CA THR A 219 0.22 -10.88 2.40
C THR A 219 -0.28 -10.61 3.82
N GLU A 220 -1.15 -11.46 4.31
CA GLU A 220 -1.69 -11.33 5.66
C GLU A 220 -0.58 -11.45 6.72
N ASP A 221 -0.74 -10.74 7.82
CA ASP A 221 0.23 -10.55 8.88
C ASP A 221 0.79 -11.89 9.40
N TYR A 222 -0.08 -12.85 9.68
CA TYR A 222 0.35 -14.17 10.15
C TYR A 222 1.29 -14.91 9.19
N MET A 223 1.16 -14.67 7.86
CA MET A 223 2.07 -15.26 6.87
C MET A 223 3.43 -14.59 6.91
N VAL A 224 3.45 -13.27 7.08
CA VAL A 224 4.69 -12.48 7.22
C VAL A 224 5.41 -12.91 8.50
N GLU A 225 4.71 -12.97 9.62
CA GLU A 225 5.25 -13.44 10.89
C GLU A 225 5.77 -14.88 10.80
N PHE A 226 5.00 -15.78 10.16
CA PHE A 226 5.44 -17.15 9.92
C PHE A 226 6.80 -17.20 9.19
N LEU A 227 6.93 -16.42 8.11
CA LEU A 227 8.17 -16.37 7.35
C LEU A 227 9.31 -15.75 8.16
N LEU A 228 9.08 -14.63 8.84
CA LEU A 228 10.08 -13.95 9.65
C LEU A 228 10.55 -14.82 10.81
N HIS A 229 9.63 -15.46 11.53
CA HIS A 229 9.96 -16.33 12.65
C HIS A 229 10.78 -17.54 12.20
N ASN A 230 10.44 -18.15 11.06
CA ASN A 230 11.14 -19.34 10.57
C ASN A 230 12.40 -19.04 9.74
N ALA A 231 12.63 -17.80 9.35
CA ALA A 231 13.87 -17.35 8.71
C ALA A 231 14.78 -16.64 9.71
N LEU A 232 14.46 -15.39 10.02
CA LEU A 232 15.30 -14.56 10.89
C LEU A 232 15.27 -15.04 12.34
N GLY A 233 14.10 -15.43 12.86
CA GLY A 233 13.94 -15.96 14.20
C GLY A 233 14.71 -17.26 14.40
N ALA A 234 14.64 -18.17 13.45
CA ALA A 234 15.40 -19.42 13.50
C ALA A 234 16.93 -19.18 13.45
N TRP A 235 17.36 -18.25 12.59
CA TRP A 235 18.77 -17.84 12.52
C TRP A 235 19.24 -17.21 13.82
N TRP A 236 18.47 -16.31 14.40
CA TRP A 236 18.78 -15.66 15.67
C TRP A 236 18.86 -16.66 16.80
N ALA A 237 17.87 -17.54 16.90
CA ALA A 237 17.85 -18.60 17.92
C ALA A 237 19.07 -19.53 17.81
N ALA A 238 19.49 -19.89 16.60
CA ALA A 238 20.68 -20.70 16.37
C ALA A 238 21.96 -19.96 16.81
N LYS A 239 22.07 -18.67 16.49
CA LYS A 239 23.22 -17.83 16.87
C LYS A 239 23.36 -17.68 18.39
N GLU A 240 22.26 -17.36 19.08
CA GLU A 240 22.26 -17.18 20.54
C GLU A 240 22.55 -18.49 21.30
N SER A 241 22.06 -19.62 20.78
CA SER A 241 22.30 -20.93 21.39
C SER A 241 23.72 -21.46 21.18
N GLY A 242 24.56 -20.80 20.38
CA GLY A 242 25.93 -21.25 20.05
C GLY A 242 25.99 -22.59 19.31
N ARG A 243 24.86 -23.06 18.75
CA ARG A 243 24.74 -24.35 18.05
C ARG A 243 24.55 -24.12 16.56
N PRO A 244 25.13 -24.95 15.69
CA PRO A 244 24.88 -24.91 14.26
C PRO A 244 23.45 -25.41 13.97
N GLY A 245 22.55 -24.50 13.69
CA GLY A 245 21.18 -24.78 13.27
C GLY A 245 20.23 -25.28 14.37
N PRO A 246 18.92 -25.26 14.10
CA PRO A 246 17.93 -25.75 15.05
C PRO A 246 18.04 -27.27 15.17
N SER A 247 18.51 -27.76 16.29
CA SER A 247 18.43 -29.17 16.67
C SER A 247 16.96 -29.56 16.91
N HIS A 248 16.54 -30.67 16.31
CA HIS A 248 15.14 -31.08 16.13
C HIS A 248 14.50 -31.77 17.32
N ASN A 249 15.14 -31.75 18.47
CA ASN A 249 14.63 -32.37 19.67
C ASN A 249 13.60 -31.46 20.39
N THR A 250 12.49 -32.04 20.85
CA THR A 250 11.44 -31.33 21.61
C THR A 250 12.02 -30.69 22.89
N GLU A 251 13.02 -31.31 23.52
CA GLU A 251 13.76 -30.73 24.66
C GLU A 251 14.64 -29.55 24.25
N ALA A 252 15.28 -29.63 23.07
CA ALA A 252 16.04 -28.52 22.52
C ALA A 252 15.12 -27.35 22.14
N LYS A 253 13.90 -27.63 21.68
CA LYS A 253 12.86 -26.63 21.45
C LYS A 253 12.44 -25.92 22.74
N ALA A 254 12.19 -26.68 23.78
CA ALA A 254 11.85 -26.14 25.10
C ALA A 254 13.03 -25.34 25.73
N ARG A 255 14.26 -25.84 25.57
CA ARG A 255 15.48 -25.15 26.00
C ARG A 255 15.78 -23.92 25.16
N LEU A 256 15.51 -23.96 23.85
CA LEU A 256 15.68 -22.82 22.97
C LEU A 256 14.60 -21.77 23.22
N ALA A 257 13.35 -22.18 23.44
CA ALA A 257 12.28 -21.28 23.86
C ALA A 257 12.57 -20.67 25.26
N ALA A 258 13.25 -21.40 26.14
CA ALA A 258 13.69 -20.92 27.44
C ALA A 258 15.00 -20.12 27.39
N SER A 259 15.82 -20.29 26.33
CA SER A 259 17.09 -19.58 26.12
C SER A 259 17.00 -18.48 25.07
N LEU A 260 15.89 -18.37 24.34
CA LEU A 260 15.55 -17.12 23.66
C LEU A 260 15.49 -16.06 24.76
N PRO A 261 16.18 -14.93 24.59
CA PRO A 261 16.20 -13.92 25.62
C PRO A 261 14.77 -13.66 26.05
N PRO A 262 14.50 -13.63 27.38
CA PRO A 262 13.24 -13.13 27.86
C PRO A 262 13.04 -11.79 27.17
N LYS A 263 11.83 -11.40 26.87
CA LYS A 263 11.32 -10.16 26.26
C LYS A 263 12.27 -8.96 26.10
N ASP A 264 13.43 -9.00 26.72
CA ASP A 264 14.43 -7.93 26.83
C ASP A 264 15.40 -7.86 25.63
N GLY A 265 15.53 -8.92 24.83
CA GLY A 265 16.42 -8.94 23.66
C GLY A 265 15.80 -8.39 22.37
N LEU A 266 14.52 -8.62 22.17
CA LEU A 266 13.69 -8.04 21.13
C LEU A 266 12.31 -7.76 21.73
N PRO A 267 12.12 -6.63 22.42
CA PRO A 267 10.88 -6.32 23.12
C PRO A 267 9.70 -6.29 22.14
N GLY A 268 8.67 -7.07 22.46
CA GLY A 268 7.42 -7.11 21.69
C GLY A 268 7.30 -8.22 20.66
N ILE A 269 8.27 -9.15 20.55
CA ILE A 269 8.18 -10.28 19.60
C ILE A 269 7.83 -11.56 20.35
N ASP A 270 6.65 -12.10 20.06
CA ASP A 270 6.24 -13.45 20.45
C ASP A 270 6.57 -14.41 19.29
N TRP A 271 7.45 -15.38 19.50
CA TRP A 271 7.87 -16.35 18.48
C TRP A 271 6.79 -17.41 18.18
N THR A 272 5.55 -16.99 18.00
CA THR A 272 4.34 -17.82 17.85
C THR A 272 4.47 -18.85 16.73
N TYR A 273 5.04 -18.46 15.63
CA TYR A 273 5.09 -19.27 14.40
C TYR A 273 6.44 -20.00 14.22
N LEU A 274 7.38 -19.88 15.14
CA LEU A 274 8.68 -20.57 15.02
C LEU A 274 8.47 -22.10 15.03
N ARG A 275 8.96 -22.79 14.01
CA ARG A 275 8.84 -24.23 13.83
C ARG A 275 10.21 -24.87 13.71
N PHE A 276 10.31 -26.08 14.26
CA PHE A 276 11.49 -26.91 14.13
C PHE A 276 11.13 -28.20 13.40
N VAL A 277 11.93 -28.56 12.39
CA VAL A 277 11.77 -29.81 11.66
C VAL A 277 12.48 -30.92 12.40
N LYS A 278 11.92 -32.11 12.54
CA LYS A 278 12.61 -33.28 13.11
C LYS A 278 13.63 -33.81 12.11
N GLU A 279 14.83 -34.16 12.56
CA GLU A 279 15.82 -34.77 11.66
C GLU A 279 15.35 -36.16 11.18
N PRO A 280 15.53 -36.47 9.88
CA PRO A 280 15.33 -37.81 9.41
C PRO A 280 16.32 -38.76 10.11
N GLY A 281 15.86 -39.65 10.95
CA GLY A 281 16.73 -40.58 11.70
C GLY A 281 16.47 -40.64 13.20
N HIS A 282 15.79 -39.69 13.79
CA HIS A 282 15.45 -39.72 15.22
C HIS A 282 14.15 -40.51 15.54
N LEU A 283 13.65 -41.30 14.55
CA LEU A 283 12.46 -42.13 14.72
C LEU A 283 12.75 -43.52 15.27
N ALA A 284 13.99 -43.85 15.55
CA ALA A 284 14.35 -45.17 16.11
C ALA A 284 15.15 -44.97 17.42
N GLY A 285 14.45 -44.68 18.49
CA GLY A 285 14.94 -45.15 19.81
C GLY A 285 14.87 -46.67 19.86
N PRO A 286 15.75 -47.36 20.61
CA PRO A 286 15.69 -48.83 20.70
C PRO A 286 14.35 -49.20 21.35
N GLY A 287 13.41 -49.72 20.56
CA GLY A 287 12.11 -50.17 21.01
C GLY A 287 10.88 -49.91 20.15
N HIS A 288 10.99 -49.18 19.06
CA HIS A 288 9.85 -49.00 18.15
C HIS A 288 10.06 -49.86 16.88
N PRO A 289 9.12 -50.79 16.54
CA PRO A 289 9.16 -51.50 15.28
C PRO A 289 9.01 -50.52 14.12
N ALA A 290 9.76 -50.76 13.05
CA ALA A 290 9.62 -49.99 11.80
C ALA A 290 8.16 -50.10 11.30
N PRO A 291 7.58 -48.98 10.76
CA PRO A 291 6.25 -49.09 10.14
C PRO A 291 6.32 -50.08 8.97
N GLU A 292 5.43 -51.10 9.02
CA GLU A 292 5.23 -52.05 7.91
C GLU A 292 4.92 -51.25 6.63
N LYS A 293 5.68 -51.56 5.59
CA LYS A 293 5.40 -51.07 4.25
C LYS A 293 4.05 -51.66 3.79
N GLU A 294 3.04 -50.82 3.68
CA GLU A 294 1.82 -51.20 2.98
C GLU A 294 2.17 -51.62 1.55
N PRO A 295 1.63 -52.76 1.05
CA PRO A 295 1.86 -53.21 -0.31
C PRO A 295 1.15 -52.24 -1.27
N GLY A 296 1.90 -51.70 -2.22
CA GLY A 296 1.42 -50.78 -3.22
C GLY A 296 0.24 -51.30 -4.02
N HIS A 297 -0.83 -50.55 -4.11
CA HIS A 297 -1.81 -50.69 -5.18
C HIS A 297 -1.29 -50.00 -6.44
N LEU A 298 -0.81 -50.82 -7.37
CA LEU A 298 -0.75 -50.53 -8.78
C LEU A 298 -2.16 -50.72 -9.37
N ALA A 299 -2.77 -49.65 -9.87
CA ALA A 299 -3.68 -49.64 -11.00
C ALA A 299 -3.85 -48.18 -11.48
#